data_357e072e4b3449a62c0a6620b89bdf0c
#
_entry.id   357e072e4b3449a62c0a6620b89bdf0c
#
_cell.length_a   1.000
_cell.length_b   1.000
_cell.length_c   1.000
_cell.angle_alpha   90.00
_cell.angle_beta   90.00
_cell.angle_gamma   90.00
#
_symmetry.space_group_name_H-M   'P 1'
#
loop_
_entity.id
_entity.type
_entity.pdbx_description
1 polymer ?
#
loop_
_entity_poly.entity_id
_entity_poly.type
_entity_poly.pdbx_seq_one_letter_code
_entity_poly.pdbx_strand_id
1 'polypeptide(L)'
;MKVIFTVTSLLSSTALLLIGHGMQLTLLPLRGGSVGLSDFTIGISASCYFLGFVVGCIYIPAIIARVGHIRGFAVLAAIMVSAILCLDMLDTWPAWMVLRFLTGVAICGLYTVIESWLNNQASAETRGRILAVYTFIVLIAMAAGQFLINVGPAETATPFTLAALFLALAIIPVGMTRRLAPAPIEAKPVRFRLLYEKSHSAFAGALLSGLVVGSFWSLGAVFAQHHSRTQMDVTWFITAAIAGGALLQYPIGWLSDQVDRRYVMLSLC
;
A
#
# COMPACT_ATOMS: atom_id res chain seq x y z
N MET A 1 -5.73 21.50 -15.62
CA MET A 1 -5.81 22.12 -14.27
C MET A 1 -7.15 21.89 -13.57
N LYS A 2 -8.32 22.23 -14.16
CA LYS A 2 -9.63 22.05 -13.48
C LYS A 2 -9.90 20.64 -12.96
N VAL A 3 -9.48 19.60 -13.68
CA VAL A 3 -9.69 18.19 -13.32
C VAL A 3 -8.89 17.79 -12.06
N ILE A 4 -7.66 18.29 -11.92
CA ILE A 4 -6.82 17.99 -10.75
C ILE A 4 -7.45 18.58 -9.48
N PHE A 5 -8.00 19.81 -9.55
CA PHE A 5 -8.73 20.41 -8.43
C PHE A 5 -9.99 19.62 -8.04
N THR A 6 -10.54 18.83 -8.96
CA THR A 6 -11.71 18.00 -8.69
C THR A 6 -11.41 16.85 -7.74
N VAL A 7 -10.19 16.34 -7.77
CA VAL A 7 -9.76 15.16 -6.99
C VAL A 7 -8.73 15.50 -5.89
N THR A 8 -8.47 16.79 -5.65
CA THR A 8 -7.44 17.23 -4.68
C THR A 8 -7.66 16.69 -3.27
N SER A 9 -8.89 16.70 -2.77
CA SER A 9 -9.18 16.17 -1.44
C SER A 9 -8.82 14.68 -1.32
N LEU A 10 -9.14 13.90 -2.35
CA LEU A 10 -8.82 12.48 -2.39
C LEU A 10 -7.32 12.25 -2.53
N LEU A 11 -6.62 13.02 -3.38
CA LEU A 11 -5.18 12.94 -3.56
C LEU A 11 -4.43 13.36 -2.29
N SER A 12 -4.91 14.38 -1.57
CA SER A 12 -4.36 14.78 -0.27
C SER A 12 -4.54 13.70 0.80
N SER A 13 -5.74 13.08 0.86
CA SER A 13 -5.97 11.93 1.74
C SER A 13 -5.07 10.76 1.39
N THR A 14 -4.87 10.49 0.09
CA THR A 14 -3.96 9.43 -0.39
C THR A 14 -2.53 9.70 0.04
N ALA A 15 -2.04 10.94 -0.09
CA ALA A 15 -0.69 11.32 0.33
C ALA A 15 -0.49 11.08 1.83
N LEU A 16 -1.39 11.59 2.67
CA LEU A 16 -1.32 11.39 4.12
C LEU A 16 -1.41 9.91 4.51
N LEU A 17 -2.35 9.18 3.92
CA LEU A 17 -2.51 7.74 4.14
C LEU A 17 -1.22 6.97 3.85
N LEU A 18 -0.61 7.25 2.69
CA LEU A 18 0.56 6.51 2.23
C LEU A 18 1.86 6.92 2.90
N ILE A 19 1.96 8.12 3.46
CA ILE A 19 3.04 8.47 4.39
C ILE A 19 2.96 7.54 5.61
N GLY A 20 1.82 7.48 6.29
CA GLY A 20 1.65 6.61 7.47
C GLY A 20 1.81 5.12 7.15
N HIS A 21 1.26 4.67 6.02
CA HIS A 21 1.43 3.28 5.57
C HIS A 21 2.88 2.96 5.18
N GLY A 22 3.59 3.88 4.49
CA GLY A 22 4.99 3.75 4.16
C GLY A 22 5.87 3.60 5.40
N MET A 23 5.60 4.40 6.44
CA MET A 23 6.25 4.22 7.75
C MET A 23 6.03 2.81 8.29
N GLN A 24 4.78 2.34 8.31
CA GLN A 24 4.39 1.04 8.86
C GLN A 24 5.14 -0.13 8.21
N LEU A 25 5.36 -0.10 6.89
CA LEU A 25 6.00 -1.19 6.15
C LEU A 25 7.43 -1.47 6.60
N THR A 26 8.19 -0.45 7.00
CA THR A 26 9.57 -0.60 7.47
C THR A 26 9.65 -0.62 8.99
N LEU A 27 8.83 0.17 9.68
CA LEU A 27 8.82 0.24 11.13
C LEU A 27 8.50 -1.10 11.80
N LEU A 28 7.54 -1.86 11.28
CA LEU A 28 7.11 -3.12 11.90
C LEU A 28 8.19 -4.22 11.84
N PRO A 29 8.88 -4.47 10.72
CA PRO A 29 10.02 -5.36 10.71
C PRO A 29 11.13 -4.93 11.68
N LEU A 30 11.47 -3.64 11.74
CA LEU A 30 12.47 -3.10 12.66
C LEU A 30 12.07 -3.33 14.12
N ARG A 31 10.82 -3.01 14.49
CA ARG A 31 10.28 -3.26 15.83
C ARG A 31 10.28 -4.74 16.16
N GLY A 32 9.87 -5.61 15.22
CA GLY A 32 9.89 -7.06 15.42
C GLY A 32 11.28 -7.58 15.79
N GLY A 33 12.31 -7.11 15.08
CA GLY A 33 13.71 -7.43 15.40
C GLY A 33 14.13 -6.93 16.77
N SER A 34 13.77 -5.71 17.15
CA SER A 34 14.15 -5.10 18.45
C SER A 34 13.49 -5.78 19.65
N VAL A 35 12.26 -6.31 19.51
CA VAL A 35 11.58 -7.08 20.57
C VAL A 35 11.95 -8.58 20.55
N GLY A 36 12.94 -8.97 19.73
CA GLY A 36 13.49 -10.33 19.70
C GLY A 36 12.66 -11.35 18.92
N LEU A 37 11.76 -10.92 18.04
CA LEU A 37 11.10 -11.84 17.11
C LEU A 37 12.10 -12.38 16.09
N SER A 38 12.03 -13.69 15.80
CA SER A 38 12.83 -14.27 14.73
C SER A 38 12.41 -13.74 13.35
N ASP A 39 13.33 -13.72 12.39
CA ASP A 39 13.07 -13.34 11.00
C ASP A 39 11.93 -14.16 10.40
N PHE A 40 11.82 -15.44 10.79
CA PHE A 40 10.72 -16.31 10.41
C PHE A 40 9.37 -15.80 10.93
N THR A 41 9.31 -15.36 12.19
CA THR A 41 8.08 -14.80 12.79
C THR A 41 7.68 -13.48 12.12
N ILE A 42 8.66 -12.63 11.83
CA ILE A 42 8.47 -11.39 11.09
C ILE A 42 7.93 -11.69 9.69
N GLY A 43 8.50 -12.67 8.99
CA GLY A 43 8.04 -13.14 7.68
C GLY A 43 6.60 -13.67 7.69
N ILE A 44 6.22 -14.46 8.71
CA ILE A 44 4.83 -14.92 8.88
C ILE A 44 3.90 -13.73 9.12
N SER A 45 4.29 -12.77 9.96
CA SER A 45 3.53 -11.55 10.21
C SER A 45 3.25 -10.79 8.90
N ALA A 46 4.26 -10.63 8.05
CA ALA A 46 4.09 -10.04 6.73
C ALA A 46 3.19 -10.88 5.80
N SER A 47 3.30 -12.21 5.87
CA SER A 47 2.41 -13.12 5.12
C SER A 47 0.95 -12.97 5.55
N CYS A 48 0.68 -12.78 6.86
CA CYS A 48 -0.67 -12.47 7.36
C CYS A 48 -1.22 -11.17 6.77
N TYR A 49 -0.38 -10.14 6.62
CA TYR A 49 -0.77 -8.90 5.95
C TYR A 49 -1.17 -9.14 4.49
N PHE A 50 -0.37 -9.86 3.71
CA PHE A 50 -0.71 -10.16 2.32
C PHE A 50 -1.94 -11.05 2.20
N LEU A 51 -2.12 -12.02 3.11
CA LEU A 51 -3.36 -12.81 3.19
C LEU A 51 -4.58 -11.92 3.46
N GLY A 52 -4.46 -10.98 4.40
CA GLY A 52 -5.50 -9.99 4.66
C GLY A 52 -5.80 -9.13 3.43
N PHE A 53 -4.77 -8.73 2.67
CA PHE A 53 -4.93 -7.99 1.43
C PHE A 53 -5.74 -8.79 0.40
N VAL A 54 -5.42 -10.06 0.19
CA VAL A 54 -6.16 -10.94 -0.73
C VAL A 54 -7.62 -11.12 -0.30
N VAL A 55 -7.86 -11.34 1.00
CA VAL A 55 -9.22 -11.43 1.55
C VAL A 55 -9.97 -10.11 1.37
N GLY A 56 -9.29 -8.98 1.58
CA GLY A 56 -9.80 -7.65 1.30
C GLY A 56 -10.25 -7.47 -0.15
N CYS A 57 -9.46 -7.92 -1.13
CA CYS A 57 -9.82 -7.85 -2.55
C CYS A 57 -11.15 -8.58 -2.87
N ILE A 58 -11.46 -9.64 -2.12
CA ILE A 58 -12.67 -10.45 -2.35
C ILE A 58 -13.90 -9.80 -1.71
N TYR A 59 -13.79 -9.36 -0.46
CA TYR A 59 -14.96 -8.98 0.35
C TYR A 59 -15.22 -7.47 0.41
N ILE A 60 -14.16 -6.64 0.40
CA ILE A 60 -14.30 -5.19 0.60
C ILE A 60 -15.11 -4.50 -0.50
N PRO A 61 -15.00 -4.84 -1.81
CA PRO A 61 -15.83 -4.20 -2.83
C PRO A 61 -17.32 -4.31 -2.54
N ALA A 62 -17.79 -5.47 -2.06
CA ALA A 62 -19.20 -5.65 -1.69
C ALA A 62 -19.60 -4.84 -0.46
N ILE A 63 -18.70 -4.65 0.51
CA ILE A 63 -18.92 -3.81 1.68
C ILE A 63 -19.01 -2.34 1.27
N ILE A 64 -18.06 -1.85 0.44
CA ILE A 64 -18.05 -0.47 -0.06
C ILE A 64 -19.31 -0.18 -0.88
N ALA A 65 -19.78 -1.14 -1.69
CA ALA A 65 -21.02 -1.00 -2.45
C ALA A 65 -22.25 -0.71 -1.55
N ARG A 66 -22.26 -1.24 -0.32
CA ARG A 66 -23.34 -1.05 0.65
C ARG A 66 -23.19 0.20 1.50
N VAL A 67 -21.99 0.48 1.99
CA VAL A 67 -21.75 1.58 2.96
C VAL A 67 -21.36 2.89 2.28
N GLY A 68 -20.90 2.83 1.04
CA GLY A 68 -20.39 3.96 0.25
C GLY A 68 -18.90 4.27 0.50
N HIS A 69 -18.31 5.03 -0.40
CA HIS A 69 -16.86 5.31 -0.44
C HIS A 69 -16.36 6.08 0.78
N ILE A 70 -17.03 7.17 1.18
CA ILE A 70 -16.58 8.06 2.27
C ILE A 70 -16.59 7.31 3.61
N ARG A 71 -17.70 6.61 3.91
CA ARG A 71 -17.81 5.85 5.16
C ARG A 71 -16.86 4.65 5.17
N GLY A 72 -16.74 3.95 4.04
CA GLY A 72 -15.78 2.86 3.86
C GLY A 72 -14.35 3.33 4.11
N PHE A 73 -13.94 4.46 3.50
CA PHE A 73 -12.63 5.05 3.73
C PHE A 73 -12.38 5.35 5.23
N ALA A 74 -13.34 6.03 5.88
CA ALA A 74 -13.19 6.42 7.30
C ALA A 74 -13.06 5.20 8.23
N VAL A 75 -13.89 4.17 8.03
CA VAL A 75 -13.84 2.94 8.84
C VAL A 75 -12.51 2.19 8.63
N LEU A 76 -12.09 2.02 7.37
CA LEU A 76 -10.85 1.31 7.05
C LEU A 76 -9.61 2.07 7.54
N ALA A 77 -9.60 3.40 7.43
CA ALA A 77 -8.53 4.21 8.00
C ALA A 77 -8.51 4.15 9.54
N ALA A 78 -9.67 4.15 10.20
CA ALA A 78 -9.76 3.97 11.64
C ALA A 78 -9.22 2.59 12.09
N ILE A 79 -9.49 1.52 11.32
CA ILE A 79 -8.89 0.20 11.57
C ILE A 79 -7.37 0.27 11.47
N MET A 80 -6.82 0.95 10.44
CA MET A 80 -5.37 1.13 10.30
C MET A 80 -4.75 1.87 11.49
N VAL A 81 -5.38 2.98 11.92
CA VAL A 81 -4.94 3.76 13.10
C VAL A 81 -4.94 2.90 14.36
N SER A 82 -6.04 2.20 14.61
CA SER A 82 -6.17 1.33 15.79
C SER A 82 -5.15 0.20 15.76
N ALA A 83 -4.96 -0.42 14.61
CA ALA A 83 -4.04 -1.54 14.47
C ALA A 83 -2.58 -1.12 14.67
N ILE A 84 -2.15 0.03 14.15
CA ILE A 84 -0.76 0.50 14.32
C ILE A 84 -0.46 0.86 15.78
N LEU A 85 -1.41 1.45 16.49
CA LEU A 85 -1.28 1.75 17.92
C LEU A 85 -1.28 0.47 18.77
N CYS A 86 -2.16 -0.50 18.45
CA CYS A 86 -2.15 -1.79 19.13
C CYS A 86 -0.85 -2.60 18.87
N LEU A 87 -0.25 -2.47 17.69
CA LEU A 87 1.03 -3.11 17.37
C LEU A 87 2.19 -2.56 18.19
N ASP A 88 2.15 -1.28 18.59
CA ASP A 88 3.11 -0.71 19.53
C ASP A 88 2.90 -1.20 20.97
N MET A 89 1.63 -1.40 21.38
CA MET A 89 1.27 -1.76 22.75
C MET A 89 1.37 -3.26 23.05
N LEU A 90 1.27 -4.11 22.02
CA LEU A 90 1.15 -5.56 22.16
C LEU A 90 2.36 -6.27 21.55
N ASP A 91 3.31 -6.67 22.38
CA ASP A 91 4.53 -7.37 21.94
C ASP A 91 4.33 -8.90 21.80
N THR A 92 3.07 -9.37 21.67
CA THR A 92 2.77 -10.80 21.52
C THR A 92 2.62 -11.18 20.04
N TRP A 93 3.32 -12.24 19.61
CA TRP A 93 3.28 -12.68 18.22
C TRP A 93 1.87 -13.02 17.68
N PRO A 94 0.91 -13.62 18.45
CA PRO A 94 -0.43 -13.86 17.92
C PRO A 94 -1.22 -12.57 17.66
N ALA A 95 -1.08 -11.57 18.53
CA ALA A 95 -1.70 -10.26 18.30
C ALA A 95 -1.17 -9.61 17.04
N TRP A 96 0.15 -9.70 16.79
CA TRP A 96 0.77 -9.19 15.57
C TRP A 96 0.20 -9.85 14.32
N MET A 97 -0.01 -11.17 14.29
CA MET A 97 -0.59 -11.87 13.14
C MET A 97 -2.00 -11.33 12.82
N VAL A 98 -2.86 -11.22 13.85
CA VAL A 98 -4.24 -10.72 13.68
C VAL A 98 -4.24 -9.27 13.22
N LEU A 99 -3.46 -8.41 13.86
CA LEU A 99 -3.40 -6.97 13.53
C LEU A 99 -2.82 -6.76 12.11
N ARG A 100 -1.81 -7.52 11.72
CA ARG A 100 -1.27 -7.49 10.35
C ARG A 100 -2.28 -7.95 9.32
N PHE A 101 -3.04 -9.00 9.60
CA PHE A 101 -4.14 -9.43 8.74
C PHE A 101 -5.17 -8.31 8.58
N LEU A 102 -5.60 -7.68 9.67
CA LEU A 102 -6.56 -6.58 9.65
C LEU A 102 -6.02 -5.36 8.87
N THR A 103 -4.75 -5.01 9.03
CA THR A 103 -4.13 -3.93 8.25
C THR A 103 -4.07 -4.27 6.77
N GLY A 104 -3.84 -5.52 6.41
CA GLY A 104 -3.89 -6.00 5.02
C GLY A 104 -5.28 -5.82 4.39
N VAL A 105 -6.33 -6.25 5.10
CA VAL A 105 -7.73 -6.05 4.68
C VAL A 105 -8.04 -4.56 4.51
N ALA A 106 -7.65 -3.74 5.49
CA ALA A 106 -7.95 -2.33 5.52
C ALA A 106 -7.27 -1.56 4.38
N ILE A 107 -5.99 -1.80 4.13
CA ILE A 107 -5.25 -1.10 3.07
C ILE A 107 -5.74 -1.49 1.67
N CYS A 108 -6.08 -2.76 1.45
CA CYS A 108 -6.71 -3.19 0.20
C CYS A 108 -8.01 -2.42 -0.07
N GLY A 109 -8.83 -2.28 0.96
CA GLY A 109 -10.07 -1.52 0.87
C GLY A 109 -9.85 -0.03 0.62
N LEU A 110 -8.86 0.57 1.25
CA LEU A 110 -8.49 1.97 1.04
C LEU A 110 -8.03 2.22 -0.40
N TYR A 111 -7.17 1.35 -0.96
CA TYR A 111 -6.81 1.40 -2.39
C TYR A 111 -8.03 1.24 -3.29
N THR A 112 -8.93 0.29 -2.97
CA THR A 112 -10.17 0.08 -3.74
C THR A 112 -11.05 1.34 -3.75
N VAL A 113 -11.21 2.01 -2.60
CA VAL A 113 -11.96 3.27 -2.51
C VAL A 113 -11.31 4.37 -3.34
N ILE A 114 -10.01 4.57 -3.18
CA ILE A 114 -9.25 5.63 -3.86
C ILE A 114 -9.31 5.44 -5.37
N GLU A 115 -8.94 4.26 -5.85
CA GLU A 115 -8.83 3.96 -7.28
C GLU A 115 -10.19 3.96 -7.98
N SER A 116 -11.23 3.40 -7.35
CA SER A 116 -12.58 3.45 -7.91
C SER A 116 -13.11 4.88 -8.00
N TRP A 117 -12.83 5.70 -6.99
CA TRP A 117 -13.25 7.10 -6.99
C TRP A 117 -12.49 7.91 -8.06
N LEU A 118 -11.16 7.74 -8.18
CA LEU A 118 -10.36 8.38 -9.23
C LEU A 118 -10.83 7.98 -10.63
N ASN A 119 -11.08 6.69 -10.84
CA ASN A 119 -11.56 6.18 -12.12
C ASN A 119 -12.96 6.75 -12.49
N ASN A 120 -13.83 6.93 -11.51
CA ASN A 120 -15.17 7.49 -11.75
C ASN A 120 -15.13 8.99 -12.09
N GLN A 121 -14.16 9.74 -11.55
CA GLN A 121 -13.99 11.17 -11.84
C GLN A 121 -13.21 11.44 -13.13
N ALA A 122 -12.59 10.41 -13.71
CA ALA A 122 -11.77 10.51 -14.91
C ALA A 122 -12.61 10.34 -16.18
N SER A 123 -12.50 11.26 -17.14
CA SER A 123 -12.93 11.03 -18.53
C SER A 123 -11.87 10.21 -19.28
N ALA A 124 -12.22 9.67 -20.45
CA ALA A 124 -11.28 8.94 -21.30
C ALA A 124 -10.00 9.74 -21.58
N GLU A 125 -10.12 11.06 -21.80
CA GLU A 125 -9.01 11.96 -22.13
C GLU A 125 -8.15 12.32 -20.91
N THR A 126 -8.73 12.32 -19.71
CA THR A 126 -8.05 12.77 -18.47
C THR A 126 -7.54 11.64 -17.59
N ARG A 127 -7.99 10.41 -17.84
CA ARG A 127 -7.69 9.23 -17.03
C ARG A 127 -6.18 8.98 -16.85
N GLY A 128 -5.43 9.02 -17.96
CA GLY A 128 -3.98 8.83 -17.93
C GLY A 128 -3.27 9.87 -17.04
N ARG A 129 -3.68 11.15 -17.15
CA ARG A 129 -3.09 12.23 -16.33
C ARG A 129 -3.42 12.08 -14.85
N ILE A 130 -4.67 11.73 -14.51
CA ILE A 130 -5.07 11.52 -13.10
C ILE A 130 -4.29 10.37 -12.50
N LEU A 131 -4.18 9.24 -13.20
CA LEU A 131 -3.45 8.07 -12.73
C LEU A 131 -1.95 8.36 -12.61
N ALA A 132 -1.36 9.13 -13.52
CA ALA A 132 0.05 9.53 -13.42
C ALA A 132 0.31 10.38 -12.17
N VAL A 133 -0.55 11.38 -11.89
CA VAL A 133 -0.45 12.20 -10.68
C VAL A 133 -0.65 11.36 -9.42
N TYR A 134 -1.62 10.44 -9.43
CA TYR A 134 -1.84 9.50 -8.34
C TYR A 134 -0.60 8.65 -8.07
N THR A 135 -0.03 8.00 -9.10
CA THR A 135 1.18 7.18 -8.95
C THR A 135 2.36 7.98 -8.42
N PHE A 136 2.55 9.21 -8.91
CA PHE A 136 3.60 10.10 -8.41
C PHE A 136 3.42 10.44 -6.92
N ILE A 137 2.19 10.73 -6.50
CA ILE A 137 1.86 10.97 -5.09
C ILE A 137 2.12 9.72 -4.25
N VAL A 138 1.72 8.52 -4.73
CA VAL A 138 1.98 7.25 -4.05
C VAL A 138 3.47 7.06 -3.77
N LEU A 139 4.32 7.24 -4.79
CA LEU A 139 5.77 7.03 -4.67
C LEU A 139 6.43 8.04 -3.73
N ILE A 140 6.09 9.33 -3.87
CA ILE A 140 6.64 10.37 -3.00
C ILE A 140 6.17 10.19 -1.55
N ALA A 141 4.89 9.90 -1.33
CA ALA A 141 4.34 9.72 0.00
C ALA A 141 4.97 8.51 0.70
N MET A 142 5.12 7.39 -0.02
CA MET A 142 5.80 6.23 0.53
C MET A 142 7.27 6.49 0.84
N ALA A 143 8.00 7.18 -0.04
CA ALA A 143 9.38 7.58 0.21
C ALA A 143 9.49 8.54 1.42
N ALA A 144 8.61 9.53 1.52
CA ALA A 144 8.55 10.43 2.68
C ALA A 144 8.30 9.66 3.98
N GLY A 145 7.41 8.66 3.96
CA GLY A 145 7.17 7.76 5.09
C GLY A 145 8.44 7.04 5.54
N GLN A 146 9.29 6.59 4.60
CA GLN A 146 10.57 5.95 4.95
C GLN A 146 11.50 6.89 5.73
N PHE A 147 11.59 8.17 5.37
CA PHE A 147 12.42 9.12 6.12
C PHE A 147 11.83 9.46 7.49
N LEU A 148 10.50 9.51 7.60
CA LEU A 148 9.82 9.85 8.85
C LEU A 148 9.94 8.78 9.93
N ILE A 149 10.29 7.53 9.61
CA ILE A 149 10.59 6.53 10.65
C ILE A 149 11.78 6.94 11.53
N ASN A 150 12.68 7.81 11.04
CA ASN A 150 13.86 8.27 11.78
C ASN A 150 13.57 9.39 12.77
N VAL A 151 12.30 9.74 13.01
CA VAL A 151 11.89 10.69 14.05
C VAL A 151 12.22 10.18 15.46
N GLY A 152 12.42 8.89 15.61
CA GLY A 152 12.85 8.22 16.84
C GLY A 152 13.26 6.78 16.58
N PRO A 153 13.89 6.14 17.59
CA PRO A 153 14.19 4.70 17.50
C PRO A 153 12.92 3.87 17.29
N ALA A 154 13.02 2.77 16.54
CA ALA A 154 11.90 1.87 16.26
C ALA A 154 11.33 1.19 17.51
N GLU A 155 12.11 1.17 18.62
CA GLU A 155 11.71 0.68 19.92
C GLU A 155 10.75 1.61 20.68
N THR A 156 10.65 2.87 20.27
CA THR A 156 9.83 3.88 20.94
C THR A 156 8.45 4.02 20.29
N ALA A 157 7.47 4.52 21.05
CA ALA A 157 6.14 4.80 20.57
C ALA A 157 6.07 5.96 19.53
N THR A 158 7.10 6.81 19.47
CA THR A 158 7.09 8.03 18.65
C THR A 158 6.84 7.77 17.16
N PRO A 159 7.56 6.85 16.47
CA PRO A 159 7.29 6.58 15.06
C PRO A 159 5.89 5.95 14.84
N PHE A 160 5.41 5.12 15.77
CA PHE A 160 4.06 4.51 15.70
C PHE A 160 2.97 5.57 15.83
N THR A 161 3.11 6.48 16.80
CA THR A 161 2.19 7.60 17.00
C THR A 161 2.16 8.52 15.80
N LEU A 162 3.33 8.82 15.21
CA LEU A 162 3.41 9.64 14.02
C LEU A 162 2.75 8.97 12.81
N ALA A 163 2.97 7.66 12.60
CA ALA A 163 2.30 6.90 11.55
C ALA A 163 0.78 6.90 11.75
N ALA A 164 0.30 6.66 12.98
CA ALA A 164 -1.12 6.72 13.34
C ALA A 164 -1.71 8.12 13.08
N LEU A 165 -0.97 9.18 13.38
CA LEU A 165 -1.38 10.56 13.13
C LEU A 165 -1.60 10.82 11.62
N PHE A 166 -0.67 10.42 10.76
CA PHE A 166 -0.82 10.55 9.31
C PHE A 166 -2.03 9.76 8.78
N LEU A 167 -2.23 8.53 9.27
CA LEU A 167 -3.39 7.70 8.93
C LEU A 167 -4.71 8.34 9.37
N ALA A 168 -4.75 8.95 10.56
CA ALA A 168 -5.93 9.65 11.08
C ALA A 168 -6.20 10.95 10.29
N LEU A 169 -5.17 11.75 10.02
CA LEU A 169 -5.28 12.98 9.22
C LEU A 169 -5.77 12.72 7.80
N ALA A 170 -5.49 11.55 7.24
CA ALA A 170 -5.97 11.16 5.92
C ALA A 170 -7.51 11.11 5.82
N ILE A 171 -8.22 10.96 6.93
CA ILE A 171 -9.70 10.93 6.95
C ILE A 171 -10.29 12.32 6.69
N ILE A 172 -9.59 13.38 7.11
CA ILE A 172 -10.12 14.75 7.10
C ILE A 172 -10.46 15.24 5.68
N PRO A 173 -9.56 15.21 4.67
CA PRO A 173 -9.87 15.76 3.36
C PRO A 173 -10.99 14.99 2.65
N VAL A 174 -11.08 13.65 2.84
CA VAL A 174 -12.18 12.85 2.29
C VAL A 174 -13.49 13.15 3.00
N GLY A 175 -13.47 13.24 4.35
CA GLY A 175 -14.65 13.54 5.15
C GLY A 175 -15.24 14.93 4.90
N MET A 176 -14.38 15.91 4.57
CA MET A 176 -14.78 17.28 4.25
C MET A 176 -15.19 17.49 2.78
N THR A 177 -15.09 16.48 1.93
CA THR A 177 -15.44 16.64 0.52
C THR A 177 -16.95 16.89 0.36
N ARG A 178 -17.30 17.93 -0.37
CA ARG A 178 -18.69 18.27 -0.71
C ARG A 178 -19.17 17.56 -1.99
N ARG A 179 -18.29 16.84 -2.66
CA ARG A 179 -18.63 16.17 -3.91
C ARG A 179 -19.39 14.88 -3.63
N LEU A 180 -20.33 14.58 -4.51
CA LEU A 180 -21.03 13.30 -4.47
C LEU A 180 -20.02 12.15 -4.58
N ALA A 181 -20.08 11.23 -3.64
CA ALA A 181 -19.35 9.98 -3.75
C ALA A 181 -19.75 9.28 -5.05
N PRO A 182 -18.84 8.53 -5.69
CA PRO A 182 -19.17 7.76 -6.88
C PRO A 182 -20.38 6.85 -6.63
N ALA A 183 -21.04 6.44 -7.71
CA ALA A 183 -22.03 5.38 -7.65
C ALA A 183 -21.41 4.13 -6.99
N PRO A 184 -22.22 3.31 -6.32
CA PRO A 184 -21.73 2.08 -5.72
C PRO A 184 -20.95 1.22 -6.72
N ILE A 185 -19.86 0.62 -6.25
CA ILE A 185 -19.04 -0.29 -7.07
C ILE A 185 -19.90 -1.51 -7.43
N GLU A 186 -19.94 -1.88 -8.71
CA GLU A 186 -20.44 -3.20 -9.08
C GLU A 186 -19.44 -4.27 -8.61
N ALA A 187 -19.72 -4.88 -7.47
CA ALA A 187 -18.90 -5.98 -6.96
C ALA A 187 -19.09 -7.22 -7.86
N LYS A 188 -18.10 -7.48 -8.72
CA LYS A 188 -18.07 -8.72 -9.52
C LYS A 188 -17.21 -9.75 -8.79
N PRO A 189 -17.68 -11.01 -8.68
CA PRO A 189 -16.90 -12.04 -8.02
C PRO A 189 -15.60 -12.30 -8.78
N VAL A 190 -14.49 -12.39 -8.05
CA VAL A 190 -13.20 -12.77 -8.63
C VAL A 190 -13.25 -14.26 -9.01
N ARG A 191 -13.05 -14.57 -10.28
CA ARG A 191 -13.07 -15.94 -10.81
C ARG A 191 -11.65 -16.37 -11.16
N PHE A 192 -10.88 -16.82 -10.18
CA PHE A 192 -9.49 -17.28 -10.36
C PHE A 192 -9.36 -18.37 -11.44
N ARG A 193 -10.30 -19.31 -11.48
CA ARG A 193 -10.33 -20.37 -12.49
C ARG A 193 -10.42 -19.80 -13.91
N LEU A 194 -11.26 -18.81 -14.12
CA LEU A 194 -11.42 -18.14 -15.42
C LEU A 194 -10.15 -17.40 -15.86
N LEU A 195 -9.44 -16.77 -14.91
CA LEU A 195 -8.15 -16.11 -15.18
C LEU A 195 -7.09 -17.14 -15.61
N TYR A 196 -6.99 -18.25 -14.89
CA TYR A 196 -6.10 -19.35 -15.23
C TYR A 196 -6.40 -19.94 -16.59
N GLU A 197 -7.67 -20.25 -16.89
CA GLU A 197 -8.11 -20.82 -18.18
C GLU A 197 -7.86 -19.88 -19.36
N LYS A 198 -7.95 -18.55 -19.15
CA LYS A 198 -7.72 -17.56 -20.23
C LYS A 198 -6.26 -17.30 -20.54
N SER A 199 -5.38 -17.33 -19.55
CA SER A 199 -3.94 -17.08 -19.74
C SER A 199 -3.10 -17.64 -18.61
N HIS A 200 -2.56 -18.82 -18.81
CA HIS A 200 -1.65 -19.48 -17.87
C HIS A 200 -0.39 -18.65 -17.61
N SER A 201 0.18 -18.06 -18.65
CA SER A 201 1.39 -17.25 -18.54
C SER A 201 1.16 -15.95 -17.77
N ALA A 202 0.03 -15.27 -17.98
CA ALA A 202 -0.32 -14.07 -17.22
C ALA A 202 -0.58 -14.40 -15.74
N PHE A 203 -1.25 -15.53 -15.46
CA PHE A 203 -1.48 -15.99 -14.09
C PHE A 203 -0.16 -16.33 -13.38
N ALA A 204 0.73 -17.10 -14.03
CA ALA A 204 2.04 -17.45 -13.49
C ALA A 204 2.92 -16.21 -13.29
N GLY A 205 2.95 -15.29 -14.26
CA GLY A 205 3.69 -14.02 -14.16
C GLY A 205 3.21 -13.16 -12.99
N ALA A 206 1.90 -13.03 -12.81
CA ALA A 206 1.34 -12.29 -11.67
C ALA A 206 1.70 -12.94 -10.33
N LEU A 207 1.65 -14.28 -10.25
CA LEU A 207 2.03 -15.02 -9.04
C LEU A 207 3.51 -14.81 -8.70
N LEU A 208 4.40 -15.00 -9.67
CA LEU A 208 5.85 -14.86 -9.47
C LEU A 208 6.23 -13.41 -9.12
N SER A 209 5.67 -12.42 -9.82
CA SER A 209 5.88 -11.00 -9.49
C SER A 209 5.39 -10.69 -8.08
N GLY A 210 4.22 -11.22 -7.69
CA GLY A 210 3.69 -11.07 -6.34
C GLY A 210 4.60 -11.67 -5.27
N LEU A 211 5.20 -12.83 -5.53
CA LEU A 211 6.17 -13.46 -4.62
C LEU A 211 7.43 -12.61 -4.47
N VAL A 212 8.00 -12.11 -5.56
CA VAL A 212 9.21 -11.26 -5.51
C VAL A 212 8.94 -9.95 -4.77
N VAL A 213 7.89 -9.23 -5.16
CA VAL A 213 7.51 -7.96 -4.53
C VAL A 213 7.11 -8.16 -3.07
N GLY A 214 6.35 -9.23 -2.79
CA GLY A 214 5.94 -9.59 -1.44
C GLY A 214 7.13 -9.92 -0.54
N SER A 215 8.12 -10.67 -1.03
CA SER A 215 9.36 -10.98 -0.30
C SER A 215 10.16 -9.72 0.02
N PHE A 216 10.29 -8.80 -0.94
CA PHE A 216 10.97 -7.53 -0.72
C PHE A 216 10.30 -6.70 0.38
N TRP A 217 8.98 -6.50 0.31
CA TRP A 217 8.26 -5.71 1.31
C TRP A 217 8.12 -6.41 2.67
N SER A 218 8.26 -7.74 2.71
CA SER A 218 8.25 -8.51 3.96
C SER A 218 9.58 -8.47 4.69
N LEU A 219 10.66 -8.72 3.97
CA LEU A 219 11.97 -9.02 4.56
C LEU A 219 13.07 -8.04 4.14
N GLY A 220 12.81 -7.13 3.19
CA GLY A 220 13.82 -6.19 2.72
C GLY A 220 14.36 -5.28 3.81
N ALA A 221 13.49 -4.81 4.73
CA ALA A 221 13.93 -4.01 5.89
C ALA A 221 14.75 -4.84 6.88
N VAL A 222 14.37 -6.11 7.11
CA VAL A 222 15.13 -7.05 7.96
C VAL A 222 16.51 -7.34 7.35
N PHE A 223 16.54 -7.63 6.05
CA PHE A 223 17.80 -7.82 5.32
C PHE A 223 18.71 -6.60 5.42
N ALA A 224 18.15 -5.41 5.19
CA ALA A 224 18.90 -4.17 5.34
C ALA A 224 19.41 -3.97 6.77
N GLN A 225 18.59 -4.26 7.79
CA GLN A 225 18.96 -4.15 9.19
C GLN A 225 20.15 -5.05 9.56
N HIS A 226 20.21 -6.28 9.06
CA HIS A 226 21.33 -7.18 9.29
C HIS A 226 22.65 -6.71 8.65
N HIS A 227 22.58 -5.91 7.59
CA HIS A 227 23.74 -5.41 6.84
C HIS A 227 24.06 -3.94 7.11
N SER A 228 23.24 -3.24 7.86
CA SER A 228 23.33 -1.80 8.12
C SER A 228 23.74 -1.52 9.56
N ARG A 229 24.37 -0.36 9.76
CA ARG A 229 24.77 0.10 11.10
C ARG A 229 23.72 0.98 11.75
N THR A 230 22.88 1.63 10.94
CA THR A 230 21.92 2.63 11.42
C THR A 230 20.54 2.41 10.80
N GLN A 231 19.49 2.87 11.48
CA GLN A 231 18.12 2.90 10.94
C GLN A 231 18.03 3.74 9.66
N MET A 232 18.87 4.77 9.52
CA MET A 232 18.94 5.60 8.33
C MET A 232 19.44 4.82 7.10
N ASP A 233 20.34 3.87 7.25
CA ASP A 233 20.82 3.02 6.13
C ASP A 233 19.69 2.15 5.60
N VAL A 234 18.84 1.61 6.49
CA VAL A 234 17.62 0.87 6.10
C VAL A 234 16.68 1.77 5.31
N THR A 235 16.50 3.01 5.78
CA THR A 235 15.68 4.03 5.08
C THR A 235 16.20 4.27 3.66
N TRP A 236 17.50 4.47 3.49
CA TRP A 236 18.09 4.69 2.17
C TRP A 236 17.94 3.46 1.27
N PHE A 237 18.13 2.25 1.80
CA PHE A 237 17.94 1.02 1.04
C PHE A 237 16.53 0.89 0.47
N ILE A 238 15.52 1.04 1.32
CA ILE A 238 14.12 0.94 0.89
C ILE A 238 13.73 2.10 -0.05
N THR A 239 14.18 3.32 0.27
CA THR A 239 13.91 4.50 -0.58
C THR A 239 14.57 4.39 -1.95
N ALA A 240 15.79 3.86 -2.02
CA ALA A 240 16.48 3.61 -3.30
C ALA A 240 15.70 2.62 -4.17
N ALA A 241 15.13 1.56 -3.59
CA ALA A 241 14.29 0.62 -4.32
C ALA A 241 13.00 1.30 -4.85
N ILE A 242 12.33 2.13 -4.02
CA ILE A 242 11.17 2.92 -4.45
C ILE A 242 11.55 3.88 -5.59
N ALA A 243 12.64 4.61 -5.44
CA ALA A 243 13.12 5.57 -6.43
C ALA A 243 13.54 4.88 -7.74
N GLY A 244 14.23 3.74 -7.64
CA GLY A 244 14.61 2.92 -8.79
C GLY A 244 13.38 2.46 -9.57
N GLY A 245 12.37 1.93 -8.89
CA GLY A 245 11.10 1.55 -9.49
C GLY A 245 10.40 2.73 -10.17
N ALA A 246 10.38 3.90 -9.52
CA ALA A 246 9.80 5.12 -10.07
C ALA A 246 10.51 5.60 -11.33
N LEU A 247 11.84 5.63 -11.33
CA LEU A 247 12.66 6.07 -12.45
C LEU A 247 12.55 5.13 -13.66
N LEU A 248 12.50 3.82 -13.41
CA LEU A 248 12.41 2.80 -14.45
C LEU A 248 10.99 2.64 -15.01
N GLN A 249 9.96 3.05 -14.28
CA GLN A 249 8.57 2.90 -14.70
C GLN A 249 8.29 3.59 -16.04
N TYR A 250 8.79 4.81 -16.24
CA TYR A 250 8.57 5.55 -17.48
C TYR A 250 9.34 4.94 -18.68
N PRO A 251 10.65 4.68 -18.62
CA PRO A 251 11.39 4.04 -19.72
C PRO A 251 10.85 2.66 -20.10
N ILE A 252 10.51 1.84 -19.11
CA ILE A 252 9.97 0.50 -19.35
C ILE A 252 8.58 0.57 -19.97
N GLY A 253 7.71 1.48 -19.47
CA GLY A 253 6.40 1.71 -20.06
C GLY A 253 6.49 2.15 -21.51
N TRP A 254 7.33 3.13 -21.81
CA TRP A 254 7.58 3.61 -23.17
C TRP A 254 8.11 2.50 -24.09
N LEU A 255 9.06 1.70 -23.63
CA LEU A 255 9.59 0.57 -24.39
C LEU A 255 8.51 -0.49 -24.65
N SER A 256 7.67 -0.77 -23.66
CA SER A 256 6.55 -1.72 -23.76
C SER A 256 5.45 -1.30 -24.74
N ASP A 257 5.38 0.00 -25.07
CA ASP A 257 4.45 0.50 -26.08
C ASP A 257 5.04 0.40 -27.52
N GLN A 258 6.36 0.25 -27.66
CA GLN A 258 7.05 0.19 -28.96
C GLN A 258 7.44 -1.22 -29.38
N VAL A 259 7.66 -2.12 -28.44
CA VAL A 259 8.13 -3.49 -28.67
C VAL A 259 7.11 -4.46 -28.11
N ASP A 260 7.07 -5.69 -28.63
CA ASP A 260 6.21 -6.75 -28.06
C ASP A 260 6.51 -6.91 -26.56
N ARG A 261 5.47 -6.75 -25.75
CA ARG A 261 5.52 -6.80 -24.27
C ARG A 261 6.20 -8.05 -23.73
N ARG A 262 6.21 -9.14 -24.51
CA ARG A 262 6.88 -10.39 -24.13
C ARG A 262 8.38 -10.22 -24.03
N TYR A 263 8.99 -9.50 -24.99
CA TYR A 263 10.44 -9.25 -24.97
C TYR A 263 10.85 -8.30 -23.85
N VAL A 264 10.02 -7.29 -23.56
CA VAL A 264 10.24 -6.39 -22.44
C VAL A 264 10.18 -7.16 -21.11
N MET A 265 9.18 -8.03 -20.93
CA MET A 265 9.08 -8.87 -19.73
C MET A 265 10.28 -9.81 -19.58
N LEU A 266 10.73 -10.45 -20.68
CA LEU A 266 11.91 -11.34 -20.68
C LEU A 266 13.22 -10.60 -20.35
N SER A 267 13.34 -9.33 -20.73
CA SER A 267 14.55 -8.53 -20.43
C SER A 267 14.61 -8.03 -18.98
N LEU A 268 13.50 -8.09 -18.26
CA LEU A 268 13.39 -7.66 -16.85
C LEU A 268 13.50 -8.84 -15.86
N CYS A 269 13.42 -10.08 -16.35
CA CYS A 269 13.62 -11.30 -15.56
C CYS A 269 15.05 -11.78 -15.63
#